data_a5798e35069ded6854b2353068548f17
#
_entry.id   a5798e35069ded6854b2353068548f17
#
_cell.length_a   1.000
_cell.length_b   1.000
_cell.length_c   1.000
_cell.angle_alpha   90.00
_cell.angle_beta   90.00
_cell.angle_gamma   90.00
#
_symmetry.space_group_name_H-M   'P 1'
#
loop_
_entity.id
_entity.type
_entity.pdbx_description
1 polymer ?
#
loop_
_entity_poly.entity_id
_entity_poly.type
_entity_poly.pdbx_seq_one_letter_code
_entity_poly.pdbx_strand_id
1 'polypeptide(L)'
;GGQQQQLAIARAIMGKPRLLVLDEPTEGIQPSIILEIEAAVKRIIKTTGISVLLVEQHLHFVRQADRYYAMQKGGIVASGDTADLSQEVIQEFLAV
;
A
#
# COMPACT_ATOMS: atom_id res chain seq x y z
N GLY A 1 -16.67 -4.16 -0.75
CA GLY A 1 -16.47 -2.73 -0.79
C GLY A 1 -15.49 -2.23 0.25
N GLY A 2 -15.36 -0.91 0.31
CA GLY A 2 -14.41 -0.27 1.21
C GLY A 2 -14.63 -0.55 2.68
N GLN A 3 -15.87 -0.68 3.11
CA GLN A 3 -16.20 -0.99 4.51
C GLN A 3 -15.72 -2.40 4.89
N GLN A 4 -15.86 -3.36 3.98
CA GLN A 4 -15.37 -4.72 4.21
C GLN A 4 -13.85 -4.74 4.32
N GLN A 5 -13.16 -3.93 3.51
CA GLN A 5 -11.71 -3.81 3.54
C GLN A 5 -11.25 -3.20 4.86
N GLN A 6 -11.92 -2.14 5.32
CA GLN A 6 -11.60 -1.51 6.61
C GLN A 6 -11.82 -2.49 7.77
N LEU A 7 -12.88 -3.30 7.72
CA LEU A 7 -13.16 -4.31 8.73
C LEU A 7 -12.10 -5.40 8.74
N ALA A 8 -11.66 -5.84 7.57
CA ALA A 8 -10.60 -6.84 7.45
C ALA A 8 -9.29 -6.35 8.07
N ILE A 9 -8.94 -5.09 7.82
CA ILE A 9 -7.76 -4.46 8.40
C ILE A 9 -7.88 -4.39 9.92
N ALA A 10 -9.04 -3.96 10.43
CA ALA A 10 -9.29 -3.87 11.87
C ALA A 10 -9.15 -5.23 12.55
N ARG A 11 -9.69 -6.29 11.94
CA ARG A 11 -9.58 -7.65 12.47
C ARG A 11 -8.13 -8.13 12.50
N ALA A 12 -7.36 -7.85 11.45
CA ALA A 12 -5.96 -8.24 11.38
C ALA A 12 -5.16 -7.58 12.52
N ILE A 13 -5.47 -6.34 12.86
CA ILE A 13 -4.76 -5.58 13.88
C ILE A 13 -5.10 -6.06 15.29
N MET A 14 -6.29 -6.59 15.51
CA MET A 14 -6.67 -7.12 16.81
C MET A 14 -5.73 -8.22 17.31
N GLY A 15 -5.07 -8.93 16.41
CA GLY A 15 -4.06 -9.92 16.76
C GLY A 15 -2.71 -9.34 17.18
N LYS A 16 -2.57 -8.01 17.19
CA LYS A 16 -1.34 -7.29 17.53
C LYS A 16 -0.12 -7.75 16.73
N PRO A 17 -0.21 -7.84 15.38
CA PRO A 17 0.90 -8.26 14.55
C PRO A 17 2.00 -7.20 14.52
N ARG A 18 3.21 -7.63 14.14
CA ARG A 18 4.31 -6.70 13.87
C ARG A 18 4.34 -6.26 12.41
N LEU A 19 3.73 -7.05 11.54
CA LEU A 19 3.66 -6.79 10.10
C LEU A 19 2.24 -7.02 9.63
N LEU A 20 1.70 -6.04 8.91
CA LEU A 20 0.43 -6.14 8.22
C LEU A 20 0.70 -6.22 6.72
N VAL A 21 0.17 -7.24 6.05
CA VAL A 21 0.28 -7.39 4.60
C VAL A 21 -1.05 -7.02 3.95
N LEU A 22 -1.01 -6.05 3.05
CA LEU A 22 -2.18 -5.60 2.28
C LEU A 22 -1.93 -5.87 0.80
N ASP A 23 -2.74 -6.75 0.23
CA ASP A 23 -2.62 -7.15 -1.18
C ASP A 23 -3.73 -6.49 -1.98
N GLU A 24 -3.36 -5.50 -2.78
CA GLU A 24 -4.23 -4.72 -3.64
C GLU A 24 -5.51 -4.23 -2.92
N PRO A 25 -5.35 -3.53 -1.79
CA PRO A 25 -6.52 -3.16 -0.96
C PRO A 25 -7.46 -2.17 -1.64
N THR A 26 -7.06 -1.54 -2.74
CA THR A 26 -7.88 -0.56 -3.46
C THR A 26 -8.54 -1.10 -4.72
N GLU A 27 -8.29 -2.37 -5.07
CA GLU A 27 -8.84 -2.95 -6.29
C GLU A 27 -10.38 -2.97 -6.25
N GLY A 28 -11.00 -2.42 -7.29
CA GLY A 28 -12.44 -2.38 -7.40
C GLY A 28 -13.15 -1.42 -6.45
N ILE A 29 -12.41 -0.50 -5.82
CA ILE A 29 -12.94 0.42 -4.81
C ILE A 29 -13.00 1.83 -5.39
N GLN A 30 -14.06 2.58 -5.01
CA GLN A 30 -14.27 3.95 -5.46
C GLN A 30 -13.16 4.87 -4.93
N PRO A 31 -12.75 5.90 -5.71
CA PRO A 31 -11.66 6.80 -5.31
C PRO A 31 -11.84 7.46 -3.95
N SER A 32 -13.06 7.86 -3.59
CA SER A 32 -13.31 8.47 -2.27
C SER A 32 -13.04 7.50 -1.12
N ILE A 33 -13.35 6.24 -1.31
CA ILE A 33 -13.13 5.20 -0.30
C ILE A 33 -11.65 4.82 -0.23
N ILE A 34 -10.95 4.86 -1.35
CA ILE A 34 -9.50 4.64 -1.38
C ILE A 34 -8.78 5.61 -0.44
N LEU A 35 -9.17 6.89 -0.46
CA LEU A 35 -8.59 7.90 0.43
C LEU A 35 -8.85 7.58 1.91
N GLU A 36 -10.03 7.06 2.22
CA GLU A 36 -10.36 6.64 3.59
C GLU A 36 -9.50 5.46 4.03
N ILE A 37 -9.27 4.48 3.14
CA ILE A 37 -8.40 3.33 3.42
C ILE A 37 -6.96 3.79 3.67
N GLU A 38 -6.44 4.69 2.82
CA GLU A 38 -5.11 5.26 3.00
C GLU A 38 -4.97 5.94 4.36
N ALA A 39 -5.95 6.76 4.72
CA ALA A 39 -5.96 7.48 5.99
C ALA A 39 -6.00 6.51 7.19
N ALA A 40 -6.79 5.44 7.08
CA ALA A 40 -6.89 4.41 8.11
C ALA A 40 -5.55 3.69 8.31
N VAL A 41 -4.89 3.32 7.21
CA VAL A 41 -3.58 2.65 7.27
C VAL A 41 -2.53 3.55 7.90
N LYS A 42 -2.48 4.82 7.51
CA LYS A 42 -1.55 5.80 8.11
C LYS A 42 -1.77 5.95 9.60
N ARG A 43 -3.02 6.03 10.03
CA ARG A 43 -3.37 6.17 11.44
C ARG A 43 -2.91 4.97 12.24
N ILE A 44 -3.08 3.77 11.70
CA ILE A 44 -2.67 2.53 12.34
C ILE A 44 -1.16 2.49 12.52
N ILE A 45 -0.41 2.83 11.48
CA ILE A 45 1.05 2.88 11.55
C ILE A 45 1.50 3.86 12.64
N LYS A 46 0.87 5.05 12.67
CA LYS A 46 1.24 6.09 13.63
C LYS A 46 0.93 5.69 15.07
N THR A 47 -0.20 5.01 15.29
CA THR A 47 -0.64 4.65 16.65
C THR A 47 -0.01 3.38 17.18
N THR A 48 0.28 2.41 16.33
CA THR A 48 0.75 1.08 16.75
C THR A 48 2.22 0.82 16.47
N GLY A 49 2.82 1.60 15.56
CA GLY A 49 4.20 1.34 15.11
C GLY A 49 4.34 0.10 14.22
N ILE A 50 3.22 -0.47 13.76
CA ILE A 50 3.24 -1.65 12.91
C ILE A 50 3.90 -1.34 11.56
N SER A 51 4.62 -2.32 11.00
CA SER A 51 5.11 -2.23 9.63
C SER A 51 4.03 -2.75 8.67
N VAL A 52 3.94 -2.12 7.49
CA VAL A 52 2.97 -2.51 6.48
C VAL A 52 3.69 -2.85 5.18
N LEU A 53 3.42 -4.03 4.65
CA LEU A 53 3.83 -4.43 3.31
C LEU A 53 2.61 -4.27 2.40
N LEU A 54 2.72 -3.34 1.46
CA LEU A 54 1.62 -3.00 0.56
C LEU A 54 1.93 -3.48 -0.85
N VAL A 55 1.08 -4.33 -1.40
CA VAL A 55 1.14 -4.73 -2.81
C VAL A 55 0.06 -3.93 -3.54
N GLU A 56 0.46 -3.00 -4.42
CA GLU A 56 -0.49 -2.05 -4.98
C GLU A 56 0.00 -1.50 -6.32
N GLN A 57 -0.93 -1.14 -7.18
CA GLN A 57 -0.67 -0.44 -8.44
C GLN A 57 -1.18 1.00 -8.42
N HIS A 58 -1.98 1.37 -7.43
CA HIS A 58 -2.53 2.70 -7.29
C HIS A 58 -1.44 3.66 -6.82
N LEU A 59 -0.95 4.51 -7.71
CA LEU A 59 0.23 5.34 -7.46
C LEU A 59 0.11 6.25 -6.26
N HIS A 60 -1.06 6.83 -6.04
CA HIS A 60 -1.26 7.72 -4.89
C HIS A 60 -1.02 6.98 -3.57
N PHE A 61 -1.47 5.72 -3.48
CA PHE A 61 -1.25 4.90 -2.30
C PHE A 61 0.21 4.49 -2.18
N VAL A 62 0.83 4.06 -3.28
CA VAL A 62 2.24 3.68 -3.30
C VAL A 62 3.14 4.82 -2.83
N ARG A 63 2.83 6.06 -3.22
CA ARG A 63 3.60 7.24 -2.83
C ARG A 63 3.52 7.56 -1.34
N GLN A 64 2.58 6.97 -0.62
CA GLN A 64 2.48 7.13 0.84
C GLN A 64 3.46 6.22 1.60
N ALA A 65 4.04 5.23 0.94
CA ALA A 65 5.00 4.32 1.57
C ALA A 65 6.37 4.99 1.74
N ASP A 66 7.19 4.44 2.62
CA ASP A 66 8.55 4.93 2.85
C ASP A 66 9.52 4.41 1.79
N ARG A 67 9.37 3.15 1.40
CA ARG A 67 10.22 2.48 0.41
C ARG A 67 9.36 1.72 -0.59
N TYR A 68 9.93 1.48 -1.77
CA TYR A 68 9.24 0.71 -2.80
C TYR A 68 10.14 -0.39 -3.37
N TYR A 69 9.48 -1.45 -3.85
CA TYR A 69 10.10 -2.50 -4.65
C TYR A 69 9.22 -2.72 -5.86
N ALA A 70 9.76 -2.46 -7.06
CA ALA A 70 9.04 -2.74 -8.29
C ALA A 70 9.34 -4.16 -8.72
N MET A 71 8.29 -4.94 -8.97
CA MET A 71 8.42 -6.35 -9.33
C MET A 71 7.91 -6.61 -10.73
N GLN A 72 8.61 -7.50 -11.44
CA GLN A 72 8.22 -7.93 -12.76
C GLN A 72 8.66 -9.38 -12.94
N LYS A 73 7.75 -10.24 -13.41
CA LYS A 73 8.02 -11.65 -13.68
C LYS A 73 8.64 -12.37 -12.47
N GLY A 74 8.15 -12.05 -11.28
CA GLY A 74 8.61 -12.71 -10.05
C GLY A 74 9.92 -12.19 -9.48
N GLY A 75 10.54 -11.18 -10.10
CA GLY A 75 11.79 -10.59 -9.62
C GLY A 75 11.67 -9.12 -9.29
N ILE A 76 12.55 -8.63 -8.44
CA ILE A 76 12.65 -7.20 -8.13
C ILE A 76 13.49 -6.55 -9.24
N VAL A 77 12.91 -5.54 -9.92
CA VAL A 77 13.56 -4.85 -11.03
C VAL A 77 14.00 -3.44 -10.67
N ALA A 78 13.44 -2.88 -9.60
CA ALA A 78 13.85 -1.57 -9.07
C ALA A 78 13.46 -1.50 -7.61
N SER A 79 14.19 -0.69 -6.83
CA SER A 79 13.88 -0.46 -5.43
C SER A 79 14.52 0.85 -4.97
N GLY A 80 14.01 1.40 -3.88
CA GLY A 80 14.58 2.61 -3.29
C GLY A 80 13.60 3.29 -2.35
N ASP A 81 13.96 4.50 -1.95
CA ASP A 81 13.05 5.35 -1.18
C ASP A 81 11.96 5.88 -2.09
N THR A 82 10.76 5.96 -1.57
CA THR A 82 9.61 6.41 -2.37
C THR A 82 9.79 7.84 -2.86
N ALA A 83 10.52 8.67 -2.11
CA ALA A 83 10.87 10.03 -2.53
C ALA A 83 11.67 10.05 -3.85
N ASP A 84 12.39 8.97 -4.15
CA ASP A 84 13.19 8.84 -5.37
C ASP A 84 12.43 8.14 -6.50
N LEU A 85 11.15 7.85 -6.31
CA LEU A 85 10.33 7.19 -7.32
C LEU A 85 10.07 8.16 -8.48
N SER A 86 10.84 7.97 -9.56
CA SER A 86 10.81 8.86 -10.72
C SER A 86 9.68 8.50 -11.68
N GLN A 87 9.35 9.45 -12.57
CA GLN A 87 8.41 9.20 -13.66
C GLN A 87 8.89 8.08 -14.58
N GLU A 88 10.18 7.96 -14.77
CA GLU A 88 10.76 6.91 -15.60
C GLU A 88 10.48 5.52 -15.04
N VAL A 89 10.69 5.35 -13.73
CA VAL A 89 10.40 4.08 -13.05
C VAL A 89 8.90 3.79 -13.11
N ILE A 90 8.06 4.79 -12.88
CA ILE A 90 6.61 4.65 -12.94
C ILE A 90 6.18 4.19 -14.33
N GLN A 91 6.68 4.84 -15.38
CA GLN A 91 6.30 4.48 -16.76
C GLN A 91 6.82 3.11 -17.15
N GLU A 92 8.00 2.75 -16.71
CA GLU A 92 8.62 1.50 -17.11
C GLU A 92 8.01 0.28 -16.41
N PHE A 93 7.70 0.38 -15.12
CA PHE A 93 7.33 -0.77 -14.31
C PHE A 93 5.92 -0.73 -13.72
N LEU A 94 5.34 0.45 -13.53
CA LEU A 94 4.07 0.60 -12.82
C LEU A 94 2.93 1.10 -13.69
N ALA A 95 3.20 1.82 -14.76
CA ALA A 95 2.18 2.26 -15.70
C ALA A 95 1.91 1.16 -16.72
N VAL A 96 0.69 0.76 -16.81
CA VAL A 96 0.24 -0.29 -17.74
C VAL A 96 -0.47 0.33 -18.92
#